data_3b1cbdba7db1c793ea5fdff7126e0cbd
#
_entry.id   3b1cbdba7db1c793ea5fdff7126e0cbd
#
_cell.length_a   1.000
_cell.length_b   1.000
_cell.length_c   1.000
_cell.angle_alpha   90.00
_cell.angle_beta   90.00
_cell.angle_gamma   90.00
#
_symmetry.space_group_name_H-M   'P 1'
#
loop_
_entity.id
_entity.type
_entity.pdbx_description
1 polymer ?
#
loop_
_entity_poly.entity_id
_entity_poly.type
_entity_poly.pdbx_seq_one_letter_code
_entity_poly.pdbx_strand_id
1 'polypeptide(L)'
;MRLIKIAQASGVRLQISHLKAQNAANWHKASSLIKLIEDAKKSGLDIAFDRYPYIAFSTGMSSFIPMNDRQGTTDEVVARLKDTEKSKLIGEYADSRIKRLGGSGNVVVTSCTLPENKKYIGKSVKECAQINGVSDWEFIRELLISERVSVSIIGKYRGFSRNSQS
;
A
#
# COMPACT_ATOMS: atom_id res chain seq x y z
N MET A 1 -5.48 13.25 -16.19
CA MET A 1 -5.87 12.26 -15.15
C MET A 1 -7.28 11.77 -15.45
N ARG A 2 -7.54 10.46 -15.45
CA ARG A 2 -8.87 9.89 -15.83
C ARG A 2 -10.02 10.45 -14.97
N LEU A 3 -9.83 10.55 -13.65
CA LEU A 3 -10.88 11.03 -12.72
C LEU A 3 -11.35 12.45 -13.06
N ILE A 4 -10.44 13.38 -13.38
CA ILE A 4 -10.82 14.74 -13.77
C ILE A 4 -11.71 14.73 -15.03
N LYS A 5 -11.34 13.95 -16.06
CA LYS A 5 -12.15 13.84 -17.28
C LYS A 5 -13.55 13.26 -17.01
N ILE A 6 -13.64 12.26 -16.13
CA ILE A 6 -14.94 11.68 -15.73
C ILE A 6 -15.78 12.73 -15.02
N ALA A 7 -15.21 13.44 -14.03
CA ALA A 7 -15.93 14.46 -13.27
C ALA A 7 -16.39 15.63 -14.17
N GLN A 8 -15.53 16.07 -15.12
CA GLN A 8 -15.89 17.10 -16.09
C GLN A 8 -17.05 16.67 -17.00
N ALA A 9 -17.03 15.40 -17.47
CA ALA A 9 -18.06 14.88 -18.36
C ALA A 9 -19.41 14.64 -17.65
N SER A 10 -19.38 14.29 -16.36
CA SER A 10 -20.59 13.96 -15.59
C SER A 10 -21.13 15.13 -14.74
N GLY A 11 -20.36 16.22 -14.59
CA GLY A 11 -20.74 17.36 -13.75
C GLY A 11 -20.69 17.08 -12.25
N VAL A 12 -20.11 15.94 -11.81
CA VAL A 12 -20.03 15.59 -10.39
C VAL A 12 -18.87 16.28 -9.70
N ARG A 13 -19.03 16.52 -8.41
CA ARG A 13 -17.93 16.98 -7.53
C ARG A 13 -16.86 15.90 -7.42
N LEU A 14 -15.59 16.30 -7.37
CA LEU A 14 -14.48 15.37 -7.25
C LEU A 14 -13.67 15.64 -5.97
N GLN A 15 -13.63 14.68 -5.07
CA GLN A 15 -12.71 14.65 -3.93
C GLN A 15 -11.58 13.67 -4.22
N ILE A 16 -10.33 14.13 -4.10
CA ILE A 16 -9.12 13.29 -4.19
C ILE A 16 -8.56 13.09 -2.79
N SER A 17 -8.77 11.92 -2.22
CA SER A 17 -8.26 11.60 -0.90
C SER A 17 -6.79 11.20 -0.94
N HIS A 18 -6.05 11.62 0.10
CA HIS A 18 -4.64 11.27 0.33
C HIS A 18 -3.72 11.62 -0.86
N LEU A 19 -3.88 12.81 -1.44
CA LEU A 19 -3.10 13.24 -2.61
C LEU A 19 -1.60 13.14 -2.33
N LYS A 20 -0.89 12.37 -3.17
CA LYS A 20 0.56 12.22 -3.10
C LYS A 20 1.17 11.70 -4.40
N ALA A 21 2.42 12.09 -4.66
CA ALA A 21 3.29 11.42 -5.61
C ALA A 21 4.00 10.27 -4.88
N GLN A 22 3.37 9.10 -4.89
CA GLN A 22 3.83 7.95 -4.11
C GLN A 22 5.12 7.36 -4.70
N ASN A 23 6.10 7.04 -3.84
CA ASN A 23 7.45 6.56 -4.10
C ASN A 23 8.39 7.62 -4.69
N ALA A 24 9.67 7.55 -4.34
CA ALA A 24 10.70 8.50 -4.75
C ALA A 24 10.77 8.70 -6.28
N ALA A 25 10.59 7.63 -7.04
CA ALA A 25 10.56 7.67 -8.50
C ALA A 25 9.45 8.57 -9.10
N ASN A 26 8.45 8.95 -8.32
CA ASN A 26 7.33 9.78 -8.76
C ASN A 26 7.35 11.21 -8.18
N TRP A 27 8.28 11.55 -7.29
CA TRP A 27 8.27 12.86 -6.61
C TRP A 27 8.38 14.03 -7.58
N HIS A 28 9.13 13.87 -8.67
CA HIS A 28 9.23 14.86 -9.74
C HIS A 28 7.90 15.22 -10.40
N LYS A 29 6.86 14.39 -10.24
CA LYS A 29 5.51 14.61 -10.79
C LYS A 29 4.61 15.45 -9.88
N ALA A 30 5.05 15.79 -8.66
CA ALA A 30 4.20 16.47 -7.67
C ALA A 30 3.69 17.83 -8.20
N SER A 31 4.57 18.67 -8.74
CA SER A 31 4.19 19.96 -9.29
C SER A 31 3.19 19.85 -10.46
N SER A 32 3.41 18.91 -11.37
CA SER A 32 2.49 18.64 -12.48
C SER A 32 1.12 18.15 -12.00
N LEU A 33 1.08 17.38 -10.91
CA LEU A 33 -0.16 16.90 -10.31
C LEU A 33 -0.96 18.06 -9.70
N ILE A 34 -0.29 18.97 -8.98
CA ILE A 34 -0.94 20.16 -8.41
C ILE A 34 -1.48 21.04 -9.54
N LYS A 35 -0.65 21.33 -10.56
CA LYS A 35 -1.08 22.13 -11.71
C LYS A 35 -2.32 21.54 -12.39
N LEU A 36 -2.40 20.24 -12.59
CA LEU A 36 -3.59 19.58 -13.16
C LEU A 36 -4.86 19.82 -12.34
N ILE A 37 -4.75 19.85 -11.02
CA ILE A 37 -5.89 20.12 -10.13
C ILE A 37 -6.29 21.59 -10.20
N GLU A 38 -5.32 22.49 -10.18
CA GLU A 38 -5.56 23.95 -10.31
C GLU A 38 -6.21 24.29 -11.65
N ASP A 39 -5.73 23.73 -12.75
CA ASP A 39 -6.30 23.95 -14.08
C ASP A 39 -7.74 23.42 -14.17
N ALA A 40 -8.02 22.25 -13.57
CA ALA A 40 -9.37 21.71 -13.49
C ALA A 40 -10.30 22.61 -12.68
N LYS A 41 -9.82 23.14 -11.54
CA LYS A 41 -10.57 24.09 -10.73
C LYS A 41 -10.87 25.40 -11.47
N LYS A 42 -9.88 25.94 -12.19
CA LYS A 42 -10.04 27.15 -13.03
C LYS A 42 -11.04 26.92 -14.17
N SER A 43 -11.17 25.70 -14.68
CA SER A 43 -12.19 25.34 -15.70
C SER A 43 -13.60 25.14 -15.13
N GLY A 44 -13.84 25.44 -13.85
CA GLY A 44 -15.15 25.35 -13.21
C GLY A 44 -15.47 24.00 -12.57
N LEU A 45 -14.54 23.05 -12.55
CA LEU A 45 -14.78 21.78 -11.86
C LEU A 45 -14.74 21.99 -10.34
N ASP A 46 -15.79 21.54 -9.65
CA ASP A 46 -15.78 21.46 -8.18
C ASP A 46 -14.87 20.30 -7.73
N ILE A 47 -13.61 20.63 -7.47
CA ILE A 47 -12.57 19.67 -7.12
C ILE A 47 -11.88 20.08 -5.81
N ALA A 48 -11.72 19.12 -4.91
CA ALA A 48 -10.98 19.26 -3.67
C ALA A 48 -10.04 18.06 -3.47
N PHE A 49 -9.07 18.21 -2.58
CA PHE A 49 -8.20 17.12 -2.16
C PHE A 49 -7.81 17.29 -0.70
N ASP A 50 -7.45 16.17 -0.08
CA ASP A 50 -6.83 16.14 1.23
C ASP A 50 -5.45 15.49 1.18
N ARG A 51 -4.67 15.69 2.24
CA ARG A 51 -3.36 15.11 2.40
C ARG A 51 -3.03 15.03 3.90
N TYR A 52 -2.36 13.95 4.31
CA TYR A 52 -1.84 13.82 5.66
C TYR A 52 -0.33 14.20 5.73
N PRO A 53 0.16 14.73 6.86
CA PRO A 53 1.53 15.23 6.99
C PRO A 53 2.55 14.16 7.42
N TYR A 54 2.27 12.88 7.18
CA TYR A 54 3.13 11.79 7.63
C TYR A 54 4.00 11.24 6.51
N ILE A 55 5.21 10.78 6.88
CA ILE A 55 6.16 10.07 6.00
C ILE A 55 5.88 8.57 5.92
N ALA A 56 4.73 8.14 6.39
CA ALA A 56 4.26 6.76 6.40
C ALA A 56 2.81 6.70 5.93
N PHE A 57 2.36 5.52 5.54
CA PHE A 57 0.97 5.26 5.18
C PHE A 57 0.47 4.00 5.87
N SER A 58 -0.80 4.00 6.26
CA SER A 58 -1.49 2.83 6.79
C SER A 58 -2.35 2.19 5.70
N THR A 59 -2.32 0.85 5.62
CA THR A 59 -3.13 0.09 4.66
C THR A 59 -3.24 -1.38 5.11
N GLY A 60 -4.10 -2.15 4.43
CA GLY A 60 -4.14 -3.61 4.60
C GLY A 60 -2.89 -4.30 4.03
N MET A 61 -2.41 -5.35 4.69
CA MET A 61 -1.33 -6.20 4.19
C MET A 61 -1.70 -6.87 2.86
N SER A 62 -2.99 -7.05 2.58
CA SER A 62 -3.51 -7.48 1.27
C SER A 62 -3.04 -6.61 0.11
N SER A 63 -2.55 -5.41 0.37
CA SER A 63 -1.93 -4.56 -0.65
C SER A 63 -0.69 -5.20 -1.30
N PHE A 64 -0.10 -6.24 -0.73
CA PHE A 64 0.96 -7.07 -1.33
C PHE A 64 0.45 -8.13 -2.31
N ILE A 65 -0.87 -8.27 -2.45
CA ILE A 65 -1.51 -9.10 -3.47
C ILE A 65 -1.87 -8.20 -4.67
N PRO A 66 -1.64 -8.60 -5.93
CA PRO A 66 -2.10 -7.87 -7.11
C PRO A 66 -3.61 -7.60 -7.05
N MET A 67 -4.07 -6.50 -7.66
CA MET A 67 -5.49 -6.11 -7.59
C MET A 67 -6.43 -7.19 -8.13
N ASN A 68 -6.06 -7.87 -9.21
CA ASN A 68 -6.88 -8.92 -9.80
C ASN A 68 -7.00 -10.15 -8.87
N ASP A 69 -5.94 -10.46 -8.12
CA ASP A 69 -5.91 -11.59 -7.20
C ASP A 69 -6.56 -11.31 -5.84
N ARG A 70 -6.90 -10.03 -5.57
CA ARG A 70 -7.66 -9.61 -4.39
C ARG A 70 -9.17 -9.62 -4.58
N GLN A 71 -9.65 -9.82 -5.81
CA GLN A 71 -11.07 -9.81 -6.11
C GLN A 71 -11.76 -11.10 -5.69
N GLY A 72 -13.06 -10.99 -5.42
CA GLY A 72 -13.88 -12.09 -4.97
C GLY A 72 -14.03 -12.14 -3.44
N THR A 73 -14.48 -13.28 -2.96
CA THR A 73 -14.63 -13.55 -1.52
C THR A 73 -13.29 -13.75 -0.82
N THR A 74 -13.26 -13.61 0.50
CA THR A 74 -12.06 -13.90 1.30
C THR A 74 -11.56 -15.33 1.09
N ASP A 75 -12.47 -16.29 0.96
CA ASP A 75 -12.11 -17.70 0.74
C ASP A 75 -11.41 -17.91 -0.61
N GLU A 76 -11.87 -17.24 -1.66
CA GLU A 76 -11.22 -17.28 -2.97
C GLU A 76 -9.82 -16.66 -2.94
N VAL A 77 -9.64 -15.56 -2.21
CA VAL A 77 -8.31 -14.94 -2.04
C VAL A 77 -7.38 -15.88 -1.26
N VAL A 78 -7.87 -16.47 -0.17
CA VAL A 78 -7.11 -17.44 0.63
C VAL A 78 -6.77 -18.69 -0.20
N ALA A 79 -7.67 -19.17 -1.04
CA ALA A 79 -7.41 -20.30 -1.94
C ALA A 79 -6.28 -19.98 -2.94
N ARG A 80 -6.26 -18.76 -3.51
CA ARG A 80 -5.16 -18.32 -4.39
C ARG A 80 -3.82 -18.22 -3.67
N LEU A 81 -3.81 -17.81 -2.40
CA LEU A 81 -2.59 -17.77 -1.59
C LEU A 81 -2.07 -19.17 -1.23
N LYS A 82 -2.96 -20.17 -1.15
CA LYS A 82 -2.61 -21.58 -0.90
C LYS A 82 -2.19 -22.32 -2.17
N ASP A 83 -2.62 -21.87 -3.34
CA ASP A 83 -2.22 -22.44 -4.63
C ASP A 83 -0.74 -22.15 -4.91
N THR A 84 0.05 -23.16 -5.19
CA THR A 84 1.51 -23.06 -5.33
C THR A 84 1.91 -22.12 -6.46
N GLU A 85 1.32 -22.27 -7.65
CA GLU A 85 1.69 -21.47 -8.82
C GLU A 85 1.24 -20.02 -8.69
N LYS A 86 0.00 -19.81 -8.25
CA LYS A 86 -0.53 -18.45 -8.02
C LYS A 86 0.22 -17.75 -6.91
N SER A 87 0.51 -18.44 -5.82
CA SER A 87 1.27 -17.88 -4.70
C SER A 87 2.66 -17.43 -5.11
N LYS A 88 3.33 -18.18 -6.00
CA LYS A 88 4.64 -17.78 -6.54
C LYS A 88 4.54 -16.45 -7.31
N LEU A 89 3.58 -16.31 -8.22
CA LEU A 89 3.38 -15.08 -8.99
C LEU A 89 3.00 -13.89 -8.10
N ILE A 90 2.15 -14.13 -7.09
CA ILE A 90 1.82 -13.11 -6.10
C ILE A 90 3.05 -12.70 -5.30
N GLY A 91 3.93 -13.65 -4.97
CA GLY A 91 5.19 -13.42 -4.27
C GLY A 91 6.15 -12.50 -5.05
N GLU A 92 6.30 -12.71 -6.34
CA GLU A 92 7.11 -11.84 -7.21
C GLU A 92 6.60 -10.39 -7.20
N TYR A 93 5.28 -10.21 -7.22
CA TYR A 93 4.68 -8.88 -7.07
C TYR A 93 4.92 -8.28 -5.68
N ALA A 94 4.77 -9.08 -4.62
CA ALA A 94 5.01 -8.66 -3.23
C ALA A 94 6.47 -8.20 -3.04
N ASP A 95 7.44 -8.97 -3.52
CA ASP A 95 8.86 -8.65 -3.46
C ASP A 95 9.19 -7.36 -4.20
N SER A 96 8.63 -7.19 -5.40
CA SER A 96 8.75 -5.94 -6.16
C SER A 96 8.20 -4.74 -5.37
N ARG A 97 7.08 -4.91 -4.66
CA ARG A 97 6.48 -3.86 -3.83
C ARG A 97 7.33 -3.56 -2.59
N ILE A 98 7.83 -4.60 -1.90
CA ILE A 98 8.76 -4.47 -0.76
C ILE A 98 10.00 -3.69 -1.19
N LYS A 99 10.60 -4.04 -2.33
CA LYS A 99 11.76 -3.33 -2.89
C LYS A 99 11.47 -1.84 -3.11
N ARG A 100 10.29 -1.48 -3.65
CA ARG A 100 9.87 -0.08 -3.85
C ARG A 100 9.70 0.69 -2.53
N LEU A 101 9.39 0.00 -1.44
CA LEU A 101 9.32 0.59 -0.09
C LEU A 101 10.70 0.68 0.58
N GLY A 102 11.76 0.20 -0.07
CA GLY A 102 13.12 0.21 0.45
C GLY A 102 13.42 -0.97 1.38
N GLY A 103 12.64 -2.04 1.30
CA GLY A 103 12.82 -3.28 2.03
C GLY A 103 11.74 -3.56 3.06
N SER A 104 11.64 -4.82 3.50
CA SER A 104 10.64 -5.33 4.44
C SER A 104 10.77 -4.75 5.86
N GLY A 105 11.93 -4.21 6.21
CA GLY A 105 12.12 -3.46 7.47
C GLY A 105 11.32 -2.16 7.56
N ASN A 106 10.84 -1.64 6.41
CA ASN A 106 9.98 -0.46 6.36
C ASN A 106 8.48 -0.78 6.41
N VAL A 107 8.11 -2.05 6.53
CA VAL A 107 6.72 -2.52 6.62
C VAL A 107 6.48 -3.09 8.00
N VAL A 108 5.65 -2.44 8.80
CA VAL A 108 5.37 -2.81 10.20
C VAL A 108 3.95 -3.33 10.31
N VAL A 109 3.77 -4.47 10.95
CA VAL A 109 2.44 -5.04 11.27
C VAL A 109 1.80 -4.19 12.37
N THR A 110 0.56 -3.76 12.17
CA THR A 110 -0.13 -2.87 13.13
C THR A 110 -1.40 -3.48 13.74
N SER A 111 -2.00 -4.45 13.08
CA SER A 111 -3.10 -5.19 13.69
C SER A 111 -3.17 -6.63 13.17
N CYS A 112 -3.51 -7.53 14.09
CA CYS A 112 -3.88 -8.91 13.85
C CYS A 112 -5.08 -9.24 14.72
N THR A 113 -5.97 -10.11 14.25
CA THR A 113 -7.19 -10.52 14.95
C THR A 113 -6.91 -11.69 15.89
N LEU A 114 -6.18 -12.70 15.41
CA LEU A 114 -5.90 -13.92 16.15
C LEU A 114 -4.91 -13.68 17.30
N PRO A 115 -5.18 -14.22 18.51
CA PRO A 115 -4.31 -14.03 19.68
C PRO A 115 -2.84 -14.43 19.42
N GLU A 116 -2.61 -15.54 18.73
CA GLU A 116 -1.29 -16.10 18.41
C GLU A 116 -0.47 -15.18 17.47
N ASN A 117 -1.13 -14.35 16.68
CA ASN A 117 -0.50 -13.43 15.75
C ASN A 117 -0.22 -12.03 16.35
N LYS A 118 -0.80 -11.72 17.51
CA LYS A 118 -0.57 -10.42 18.17
C LYS A 118 0.90 -10.17 18.51
N LYS A 119 1.71 -11.22 18.66
CA LYS A 119 3.17 -11.14 18.86
C LYS A 119 3.91 -10.43 17.72
N TYR A 120 3.31 -10.30 16.54
CA TYR A 120 3.87 -9.63 15.38
C TYR A 120 3.56 -8.11 15.34
N ILE A 121 2.58 -7.66 16.11
CA ILE A 121 2.20 -6.24 16.15
C ILE A 121 3.37 -5.40 16.65
N GLY A 122 3.68 -4.32 15.91
CA GLY A 122 4.80 -3.42 16.16
C GLY A 122 6.13 -3.88 15.55
N LYS A 123 6.21 -5.11 15.03
CA LYS A 123 7.40 -5.63 14.36
C LYS A 123 7.34 -5.41 12.85
N SER A 124 8.49 -5.23 12.24
CA SER A 124 8.61 -5.21 10.78
C SER A 124 8.43 -6.62 10.18
N VAL A 125 8.02 -6.67 8.92
CA VAL A 125 7.96 -7.93 8.16
C VAL A 125 9.31 -8.64 8.18
N LYS A 126 10.43 -7.90 8.08
CA LYS A 126 11.77 -8.46 8.18
C LYS A 126 12.02 -9.19 9.51
N GLU A 127 11.71 -8.54 10.64
CA GLU A 127 11.87 -9.14 11.97
C GLU A 127 10.97 -10.37 12.13
N CYS A 128 9.72 -10.27 11.65
CA CYS A 128 8.77 -11.39 11.72
C CYS A 128 9.23 -12.59 10.88
N ALA A 129 9.72 -12.37 9.67
CA ALA A 129 10.25 -13.41 8.80
C ALA A 129 11.47 -14.10 9.45
N GLN A 130 12.39 -13.32 10.02
CA GLN A 130 13.56 -13.83 10.75
C GLN A 130 13.17 -14.68 11.97
N ILE A 131 12.20 -14.24 12.78
CA ILE A 131 11.70 -14.98 13.95
C ILE A 131 11.13 -16.35 13.54
N ASN A 132 10.49 -16.41 12.37
CA ASN A 132 9.86 -17.64 11.88
C ASN A 132 10.79 -18.48 10.97
N GLY A 133 12.01 -17.99 10.65
CA GLY A 133 12.96 -18.69 9.78
C GLY A 133 12.51 -18.86 8.34
N VAL A 134 11.71 -17.92 7.83
CA VAL A 134 11.10 -17.96 6.48
C VAL A 134 11.44 -16.71 5.69
N SER A 135 11.12 -16.69 4.39
CA SER A 135 11.23 -15.50 3.55
C SER A 135 10.17 -14.44 3.92
N ASP A 136 10.40 -13.18 3.51
CA ASP A 136 9.44 -12.08 3.69
C ASP A 136 8.07 -12.44 3.09
N TRP A 137 8.07 -13.02 1.87
CA TRP A 137 6.82 -13.41 1.22
C TRP A 137 6.12 -14.57 1.94
N GLU A 138 6.84 -15.60 2.34
CA GLU A 138 6.25 -16.71 3.10
C GLU A 138 5.60 -16.22 4.39
N PHE A 139 6.25 -15.34 5.14
CA PHE A 139 5.66 -14.73 6.33
C PHE A 139 4.37 -13.96 6.00
N ILE A 140 4.41 -13.08 4.98
CA ILE A 140 3.23 -12.30 4.55
C ILE A 140 2.10 -13.24 4.15
N ARG A 141 2.39 -14.26 3.36
CA ARG A 141 1.43 -15.26 2.87
C ARG A 141 0.74 -15.98 4.02
N GLU A 142 1.53 -16.58 4.92
CA GLU A 142 1.01 -17.35 6.06
C GLU A 142 0.17 -16.48 6.99
N LEU A 143 0.62 -15.25 7.26
CA LEU A 143 -0.14 -14.31 8.09
C LEU A 143 -1.45 -13.90 7.42
N LEU A 144 -1.46 -13.66 6.10
CA LEU A 144 -2.68 -13.35 5.36
C LEU A 144 -3.66 -14.53 5.33
N ILE A 145 -3.17 -15.76 5.22
CA ILE A 145 -3.99 -16.98 5.25
C ILE A 145 -4.61 -17.15 6.63
N SER A 146 -3.82 -17.11 7.69
CA SER A 146 -4.29 -17.31 9.07
C SER A 146 -5.29 -16.25 9.50
N GLU A 147 -5.04 -14.99 9.21
CA GLU A 147 -5.88 -13.83 9.54
C GLU A 147 -7.03 -13.61 8.54
N ARG A 148 -7.22 -14.52 7.57
CA ARG A 148 -8.24 -14.40 6.54
C ARG A 148 -8.18 -13.04 5.85
N VAL A 149 -6.95 -12.61 5.48
CA VAL A 149 -6.62 -11.34 4.81
C VAL A 149 -6.83 -10.08 5.67
N SER A 150 -7.22 -10.23 6.93
CA SER A 150 -7.55 -9.12 7.86
C SER A 150 -6.33 -8.68 8.68
N VAL A 151 -5.30 -8.16 8.02
CA VAL A 151 -4.07 -7.64 8.65
C VAL A 151 -3.85 -6.20 8.21
N SER A 152 -3.54 -5.31 9.17
CA SER A 152 -3.14 -3.92 8.86
C SER A 152 -1.64 -3.74 9.02
N ILE A 153 -1.09 -2.83 8.21
CA ILE A 153 0.32 -2.47 8.21
C ILE A 153 0.52 -0.96 8.11
N ILE A 154 1.69 -0.51 8.57
CA ILE A 154 2.25 0.80 8.21
C ILE A 154 3.45 0.57 7.30
N GLY A 155 3.45 1.25 6.14
CA GLY A 155 4.61 1.35 5.26
C GLY A 155 5.30 2.70 5.46
N LYS A 156 6.62 2.68 5.68
CA LYS A 156 7.44 3.89 5.79
C LYS A 156 8.05 4.24 4.43
N TYR A 157 8.07 5.53 4.07
CA TYR A 157 8.79 5.99 2.88
C TYR A 157 10.26 6.17 3.20
N ARG A 158 11.16 5.56 2.42
CA ARG A 158 12.59 5.78 2.52
C ARG A 158 12.94 7.18 1.97
N GLY A 159 13.61 8.02 2.74
CA GLY A 159 14.19 9.27 2.23
C GLY A 159 13.88 10.57 2.98
N PHE A 160 13.15 10.54 4.08
CA PHE A 160 13.10 11.65 5.03
C PHE A 160 13.84 11.28 6.31
N SER A 161 15.17 11.20 6.26
CA SER A 161 15.96 11.40 7.46
C SER A 161 16.01 12.90 7.73
N ARG A 162 15.84 13.31 8.98
CA ARG A 162 15.97 14.72 9.41
C ARG A 162 17.38 15.31 9.17
N ASN A 163 18.30 14.56 8.58
CA ASN A 163 19.71 14.91 8.42
C ASN A 163 20.09 15.51 7.06
N SER A 164 19.15 15.97 6.27
CA SER A 164 19.44 16.69 5.02
C SER A 164 19.14 18.20 5.10
N GLN A 165 19.30 18.78 6.31
CA GLN A 165 19.41 20.24 6.49
C GLN A 165 20.74 20.50 7.23
N SER A 166 21.81 20.56 6.44
CA SER A 166 23.05 21.26 6.78
C SER A 166 23.57 21.92 5.51
#